data_82927a635d39e3bd0914a4eee0850448
#
_entry.id   82927a635d39e3bd0914a4eee0850448
#
_cell.length_a   1.000
_cell.length_b   1.000
_cell.length_c   1.000
_cell.angle_alpha   90.00
_cell.angle_beta   90.00
_cell.angle_gamma   90.00
#
_symmetry.space_group_name_H-M   'P 1'
#
loop_
_entity.id
_entity.type
_entity.pdbx_description
1 polymer ?
#
loop_
_entity_poly.entity_id
_entity_poly.type
_entity_poly.pdbx_seq_one_letter_code
_entity_poly.pdbx_strand_id
1 'polypeptide(L)'
;MQEKKTHKTSVGGQALIEGIMMQGPKGMATAVRKPDGDILTEYHEFHRLREKYKFLGWPLIRGAVNFFESMVIGYKTLMYSAEVSGMEEVEEEEMSKFERWLTDKLGDKLMKVLTGVASVLGFALAFLIFFYLPVLLFNVLNKHFGGALTAAQGTIEGVTKIIIFVVYIALVSQMKDIRRTFMYHGAEHKSIACYESGLDLTVENVKKMTRFHPRCGTSFIFVMLIFSVIFYSVLAKCFPVIATQRVLWMLLKLVFLPILMGLGYEFIRYAGKHDNLFVKIVGAPGLWMQRLTTREPDDSMMEVGIAALKAVITDNPEDDEIK
;
A
#
# COMPACT_ATOMS: atom_id res chain seq x y z
N MET A 1 6.33 39.59 -2.53
CA MET A 1 6.31 38.11 -2.42
C MET A 1 4.85 37.74 -2.17
N GLN A 2 4.17 37.16 -3.15
CA GLN A 2 2.85 36.58 -2.91
C GLN A 2 3.01 35.44 -1.94
N GLU A 3 2.29 35.44 -0.82
CA GLU A 3 2.15 34.25 0.03
C GLU A 3 1.56 33.12 -0.84
N LYS A 4 2.38 32.15 -1.24
CA LYS A 4 1.90 30.96 -1.92
C LYS A 4 1.01 30.22 -0.94
N LYS A 5 -0.29 30.15 -1.23
CA LYS A 5 -1.29 29.43 -0.42
C LYS A 5 -0.91 27.96 -0.35
N THR A 6 -0.66 27.46 0.86
CA THR A 6 -0.57 26.03 1.11
C THR A 6 -1.96 25.40 0.92
N HIS A 7 -2.06 24.30 0.19
CA HIS A 7 -3.31 23.59 -0.01
C HIS A 7 -3.11 22.09 0.24
N LYS A 8 -4.19 21.38 0.53
CA LYS A 8 -4.16 19.90 0.68
C LYS A 8 -4.70 19.27 -0.60
N THR A 9 -3.82 18.65 -1.37
CA THR A 9 -4.19 18.00 -2.63
C THR A 9 -4.84 16.64 -2.43
N SER A 10 -5.76 16.28 -3.32
CA SER A 10 -6.31 14.92 -3.44
C SER A 10 -5.40 13.98 -4.24
N VAL A 11 -4.29 14.48 -4.78
CA VAL A 11 -3.31 13.67 -5.49
C VAL A 11 -2.70 12.64 -4.55
N GLY A 12 -2.57 11.44 -5.02
CA GLY A 12 -1.90 10.33 -4.36
C GLY A 12 -1.17 9.47 -5.39
N GLY A 13 -0.27 8.62 -4.94
CA GLY A 13 0.50 7.80 -5.86
C GLY A 13 0.84 6.43 -5.30
N GLN A 14 1.71 5.77 -6.05
CA GLN A 14 2.31 4.49 -5.71
C GLN A 14 3.71 4.42 -6.29
N ALA A 15 4.68 4.04 -5.45
CA ALA A 15 6.01 3.70 -5.93
C ALA A 15 5.98 2.41 -6.76
N LEU A 16 6.74 2.41 -7.84
CA LEU A 16 6.89 1.32 -8.79
C LEU A 16 8.36 0.91 -8.90
N ILE A 17 8.64 -0.04 -9.76
CA ILE A 17 10.01 -0.40 -10.14
C ILE A 17 10.56 0.72 -11.04
N GLU A 18 11.63 1.37 -10.60
CA GLU A 18 12.26 2.50 -11.29
C GLU A 18 11.28 3.63 -11.66
N GLY A 19 10.14 3.74 -10.93
CA GLY A 19 9.06 4.61 -11.32
C GLY A 19 8.11 5.03 -10.20
N ILE A 20 7.19 5.91 -10.57
CA ILE A 20 6.10 6.39 -9.71
C ILE A 20 4.83 6.53 -10.56
N MET A 21 3.74 5.96 -10.07
CA MET A 21 2.39 6.26 -10.56
C MET A 21 1.79 7.34 -9.68
N MET A 22 1.18 8.35 -10.30
CA MET A 22 0.38 9.38 -9.62
C MET A 22 -1.05 9.37 -10.16
N GLN A 23 -1.99 9.65 -9.27
CA GLN A 23 -3.40 9.83 -9.59
C GLN A 23 -3.85 11.20 -9.11
N GLY A 24 -4.43 11.99 -9.99
CA GLY A 24 -4.87 13.35 -9.73
C GLY A 24 -6.11 13.75 -10.53
N PRO A 25 -6.44 15.04 -10.60
CA PRO A 25 -7.65 15.55 -11.26
C PRO A 25 -7.74 15.19 -12.74
N LYS A 26 -6.62 15.23 -13.46
CA LYS A 26 -6.59 14.87 -14.90
C LYS A 26 -6.75 13.37 -15.16
N GLY A 27 -6.45 12.52 -14.18
CA GLY A 27 -6.47 11.07 -14.35
C GLY A 27 -5.28 10.41 -13.67
N MET A 28 -4.66 9.43 -14.30
CA MET A 28 -3.52 8.68 -13.79
C MET A 28 -2.33 8.82 -14.75
N ALA A 29 -1.13 9.04 -14.21
CA ALA A 29 0.10 9.03 -14.97
C ALA A 29 1.13 8.11 -14.32
N THR A 30 1.88 7.40 -15.14
CA THR A 30 3.00 6.55 -14.72
C THR A 30 4.28 7.11 -15.33
N ALA A 31 5.24 7.48 -14.48
CA ALA A 31 6.57 7.90 -14.91
C ALA A 31 7.59 6.83 -14.50
N VAL A 32 8.37 6.32 -15.44
CA VAL A 32 9.36 5.26 -15.24
C VAL A 32 10.66 5.67 -15.87
N ARG A 33 11.78 5.44 -15.17
CA ARG A 33 13.12 5.63 -15.71
C ARG A 33 13.53 4.40 -16.51
N LYS A 34 13.83 4.61 -17.79
CA LYS A 34 14.33 3.57 -18.70
C LYS A 34 15.81 3.26 -18.47
N PRO A 35 16.33 2.14 -18.99
CA PRO A 35 17.77 1.81 -18.91
C PRO A 35 18.69 2.86 -19.54
N ASP A 36 18.23 3.57 -20.57
CA ASP A 36 18.97 4.66 -21.23
C ASP A 36 19.06 5.95 -20.39
N GLY A 37 18.35 5.99 -19.24
CA GLY A 37 18.30 7.13 -18.32
C GLY A 37 17.15 8.09 -18.56
N ASP A 38 16.43 7.99 -19.69
CA ASP A 38 15.28 8.80 -19.99
C ASP A 38 14.06 8.47 -19.11
N ILE A 39 13.20 9.46 -18.86
CA ILE A 39 11.95 9.26 -18.13
C ILE A 39 10.80 9.14 -19.13
N LEU A 40 10.22 7.94 -19.21
CA LEU A 40 8.98 7.72 -19.94
C LEU A 40 7.80 8.08 -19.05
N THR A 41 6.95 8.99 -19.50
CA THR A 41 5.72 9.37 -18.77
C THR A 41 4.52 9.06 -19.63
N GLU A 42 3.67 8.15 -19.16
CA GLU A 42 2.40 7.80 -19.81
C GLU A 42 1.22 8.26 -18.97
N TYR A 43 0.27 8.87 -19.64
CA TYR A 43 -0.99 9.33 -19.06
C TYR A 43 -2.13 8.40 -19.47
N HIS A 44 -2.98 8.04 -18.50
CA HIS A 44 -4.15 7.22 -18.71
C HIS A 44 -5.39 7.88 -18.13
N GLU A 45 -6.46 7.97 -18.91
CA GLU A 45 -7.76 8.31 -18.37
C GLU A 45 -8.20 7.21 -17.39
N PHE A 46 -8.64 7.62 -16.21
CA PHE A 46 -9.04 6.69 -15.17
C PHE A 46 -10.46 7.00 -14.69
N HIS A 47 -11.36 6.03 -14.86
CA HIS A 47 -12.73 6.08 -14.37
C HIS A 47 -12.94 5.07 -13.23
N ARG A 48 -13.40 5.54 -12.10
CA ARG A 48 -13.66 4.69 -10.94
C ARG A 48 -14.96 3.90 -11.13
N LEU A 49 -14.99 2.64 -10.72
CA LEU A 49 -16.19 1.78 -10.78
C LEU A 49 -17.41 2.42 -10.11
N ARG A 50 -17.22 3.20 -9.05
CA ARG A 50 -18.28 3.95 -8.37
C ARG A 50 -18.95 5.03 -9.24
N GLU A 51 -18.30 5.51 -10.29
CA GLU A 51 -18.88 6.46 -11.24
C GLU A 51 -19.90 5.74 -12.13
N LYS A 52 -19.59 4.50 -12.51
CA LYS A 52 -20.48 3.63 -13.29
C LYS A 52 -21.60 3.02 -12.43
N TYR A 53 -21.29 2.59 -11.21
CA TYR A 53 -22.24 1.93 -10.31
C TYR A 53 -22.35 2.70 -8.99
N LYS A 54 -23.35 3.56 -8.86
CA LYS A 54 -23.53 4.49 -7.72
C LYS A 54 -23.53 3.81 -6.34
N PHE A 55 -24.08 2.57 -6.23
CA PHE A 55 -24.12 1.83 -4.96
C PHE A 55 -22.73 1.44 -4.45
N LEU A 56 -21.74 1.30 -5.33
CA LEU A 56 -20.33 1.07 -4.95
C LEU A 56 -19.70 2.30 -4.27
N GLY A 57 -20.34 3.46 -4.37
CA GLY A 57 -19.96 4.69 -3.67
C GLY A 57 -20.55 4.83 -2.26
N TRP A 58 -21.38 3.90 -1.77
CA TRP A 58 -21.96 3.98 -0.43
C TRP A 58 -20.90 3.85 0.67
N PRO A 59 -21.11 4.51 1.83
CA PRO A 59 -20.21 4.36 2.98
C PRO A 59 -19.95 2.89 3.30
N LEU A 60 -18.75 2.57 3.74
CA LEU A 60 -18.20 1.24 3.97
C LEU A 60 -17.94 0.42 2.69
N ILE A 61 -18.90 0.34 1.75
CA ILE A 61 -18.72 -0.40 0.49
C ILE A 61 -17.61 0.23 -0.35
N ARG A 62 -17.62 1.55 -0.48
CA ARG A 62 -16.60 2.28 -1.27
C ARG A 62 -15.17 2.05 -0.79
N GLY A 63 -14.97 1.75 0.49
CA GLY A 63 -13.64 1.46 1.03
C GLY A 63 -13.08 0.14 0.51
N ALA A 64 -13.89 -0.91 0.53
CA ALA A 64 -13.51 -2.20 -0.04
C ALA A 64 -13.32 -2.11 -1.56
N VAL A 65 -14.23 -1.44 -2.27
CA VAL A 65 -14.14 -1.25 -3.73
C VAL A 65 -12.86 -0.50 -4.11
N ASN A 66 -12.60 0.66 -3.49
CA ASN A 66 -11.39 1.43 -3.77
C ASN A 66 -10.10 0.64 -3.46
N PHE A 67 -10.12 -0.19 -2.41
CA PHE A 67 -8.97 -1.04 -2.08
C PHE A 67 -8.70 -2.07 -3.20
N PHE A 68 -9.72 -2.78 -3.67
CA PHE A 68 -9.57 -3.73 -4.77
C PHE A 68 -9.20 -3.05 -6.10
N GLU A 69 -9.79 -1.91 -6.43
CA GLU A 69 -9.40 -1.12 -7.60
C GLU A 69 -7.91 -0.73 -7.52
N SER A 70 -7.48 -0.20 -6.36
CA SER A 70 -6.08 0.19 -6.15
C SER A 70 -5.12 -1.00 -6.25
N MET A 71 -5.51 -2.18 -5.78
CA MET A 71 -4.70 -3.40 -5.94
C MET A 71 -4.55 -3.79 -7.42
N VAL A 72 -5.65 -3.79 -8.19
CA VAL A 72 -5.61 -4.15 -9.61
C VAL A 72 -4.78 -3.15 -10.41
N ILE A 73 -4.98 -1.85 -10.17
CA ILE A 73 -4.22 -0.78 -10.82
C ILE A 73 -2.74 -0.90 -10.44
N GLY A 74 -2.47 -0.99 -9.13
CA GLY A 74 -1.11 -1.07 -8.61
C GLY A 74 -0.34 -2.27 -9.16
N TYR A 75 -0.98 -3.43 -9.30
CA TYR A 75 -0.38 -4.59 -9.94
C TYR A 75 -0.07 -4.34 -11.42
N LYS A 76 -1.04 -3.80 -12.18
CA LYS A 76 -0.84 -3.51 -13.61
C LYS A 76 0.29 -2.49 -13.85
N THR A 77 0.31 -1.40 -13.08
CA THR A 77 1.34 -0.37 -13.21
C THR A 77 2.71 -0.86 -12.74
N LEU A 78 2.75 -1.77 -11.75
CA LEU A 78 3.99 -2.39 -11.29
C LEU A 78 4.60 -3.28 -12.40
N MET A 79 3.79 -4.13 -13.03
CA MET A 79 4.22 -5.00 -14.15
C MET A 79 4.68 -4.15 -15.33
N TYR A 80 3.90 -3.13 -15.70
CA TYR A 80 4.29 -2.16 -16.74
C TYR A 80 5.64 -1.50 -16.44
N SER A 81 5.87 -1.08 -15.19
CA SER A 81 7.13 -0.45 -14.82
C SER A 81 8.32 -1.41 -14.84
N ALA A 82 8.11 -2.69 -14.51
CA ALA A 82 9.12 -3.73 -14.61
C ALA A 82 9.58 -3.93 -16.07
N GLU A 83 8.62 -3.98 -17.00
CA GLU A 83 8.88 -4.09 -18.44
C GLU A 83 9.66 -2.87 -18.95
N VAL A 84 9.15 -1.66 -18.70
CA VAL A 84 9.75 -0.39 -19.20
C VAL A 84 11.13 -0.12 -18.60
N SER A 85 11.36 -0.51 -17.35
CA SER A 85 12.65 -0.34 -16.67
C SER A 85 13.72 -1.34 -17.14
N GLY A 86 13.36 -2.30 -18.01
CA GLY A 86 14.29 -3.35 -18.46
C GLY A 86 14.63 -4.38 -17.38
N MET A 87 13.88 -4.45 -16.29
CA MET A 87 14.16 -5.40 -15.21
C MET A 87 13.99 -6.85 -15.67
N GLU A 88 13.04 -7.11 -16.57
CA GLU A 88 12.84 -8.45 -17.15
C GLU A 88 14.05 -8.90 -17.97
N GLU A 89 14.69 -7.99 -18.72
CA GLU A 89 15.90 -8.30 -19.50
C GLU A 89 17.08 -8.63 -18.59
N VAL A 90 17.24 -7.90 -17.47
CA VAL A 90 18.30 -8.15 -16.48
C VAL A 90 18.08 -9.50 -15.78
N GLU A 91 16.85 -9.83 -15.42
CA GLU A 91 16.53 -11.13 -14.83
C GLU A 91 16.82 -12.28 -15.82
N GLU A 92 16.57 -12.11 -17.12
CA GLU A 92 16.91 -13.10 -18.14
C GLU A 92 18.43 -13.27 -18.29
N GLU A 93 19.21 -12.20 -18.20
CA GLU A 93 20.69 -12.28 -18.23
C GLU A 93 21.26 -12.98 -17.01
N GLU A 94 20.67 -12.78 -15.83
CA GLU A 94 21.10 -13.38 -14.55
C GLU A 94 20.59 -14.84 -14.37
N MET A 95 19.72 -15.32 -15.23
CA MET A 95 19.18 -16.68 -15.17
C MET A 95 20.29 -17.74 -15.11
N SER A 96 20.17 -18.66 -14.17
CA SER A 96 21.05 -19.82 -14.09
C SER A 96 20.91 -20.71 -15.33
N LYS A 97 21.95 -21.52 -15.62
CA LYS A 97 21.89 -22.47 -16.76
C LYS A 97 20.73 -23.45 -16.64
N PHE A 98 20.28 -23.76 -15.46
CA PHE A 98 19.13 -24.62 -15.21
C PHE A 98 17.81 -23.91 -15.52
N GLU A 99 17.68 -22.64 -15.12
CA GLU A 99 16.49 -21.80 -15.41
C GLU A 99 16.35 -21.57 -16.92
N ARG A 100 17.43 -21.20 -17.63
CA ARG A 100 17.42 -21.07 -19.10
C ARG A 100 17.00 -22.37 -19.78
N TRP A 101 17.61 -23.51 -19.38
CA TRP A 101 17.25 -24.82 -19.91
C TRP A 101 15.76 -25.14 -19.64
N LEU A 102 15.25 -24.76 -18.48
CA LEU A 102 13.85 -24.95 -18.10
C LEU A 102 12.92 -24.10 -18.99
N THR A 103 13.26 -22.83 -19.20
CA THR A 103 12.52 -21.90 -20.06
C THR A 103 12.50 -22.36 -21.52
N ASP A 104 13.66 -22.71 -22.07
CA ASP A 104 13.81 -23.19 -23.45
C ASP A 104 13.04 -24.48 -23.72
N LYS A 105 13.02 -25.41 -22.74
CA LYS A 105 12.42 -26.73 -22.91
C LYS A 105 10.92 -26.76 -22.64
N LEU A 106 10.42 -25.88 -21.81
CA LEU A 106 9.03 -25.90 -21.32
C LEU A 106 8.12 -24.86 -21.98
N GLY A 107 8.71 -23.84 -22.63
CA GLY A 107 8.01 -22.79 -23.37
C GLY A 107 7.14 -21.87 -22.53
N ASP A 108 6.68 -20.75 -23.12
CA ASP A 108 5.92 -19.68 -22.46
C ASP A 108 4.68 -20.13 -21.66
N LYS A 109 4.01 -21.19 -22.13
CA LYS A 109 2.80 -21.68 -21.46
C LYS A 109 3.09 -22.23 -20.06
N LEU A 110 4.21 -22.94 -19.91
CA LEU A 110 4.55 -23.50 -18.61
C LEU A 110 5.13 -22.44 -17.68
N MET A 111 5.87 -21.46 -18.19
CA MET A 111 6.31 -20.31 -17.38
C MET A 111 5.10 -19.56 -16.81
N LYS A 112 4.05 -19.31 -17.58
CA LYS A 112 2.79 -18.73 -17.09
C LYS A 112 2.13 -19.61 -16.01
N VAL A 113 2.14 -20.92 -16.17
CA VAL A 113 1.61 -21.84 -15.14
C VAL A 113 2.45 -21.82 -13.89
N LEU A 114 3.79 -21.84 -13.98
CA LEU A 114 4.69 -21.76 -12.84
C LEU A 114 4.52 -20.46 -12.06
N THR A 115 4.45 -19.32 -12.77
CA THR A 115 4.17 -18.01 -12.18
C THR A 115 2.81 -18.00 -11.49
N GLY A 116 1.78 -18.57 -12.10
CA GLY A 116 0.47 -18.73 -11.50
C GLY A 116 0.50 -19.58 -10.21
N VAL A 117 1.19 -20.72 -10.24
CA VAL A 117 1.36 -21.58 -9.06
C VAL A 117 2.15 -20.86 -7.98
N ALA A 118 3.25 -20.20 -8.31
CA ALA A 118 4.05 -19.41 -7.36
C ALA A 118 3.21 -18.30 -6.70
N SER A 119 2.38 -17.61 -7.48
CA SER A 119 1.46 -16.58 -6.97
C SER A 119 0.43 -17.16 -6.00
N VAL A 120 -0.16 -18.31 -6.31
CA VAL A 120 -1.10 -19.02 -5.41
C VAL A 120 -0.41 -19.46 -4.13
N LEU A 121 0.80 -20.01 -4.23
CA LEU A 121 1.59 -20.42 -3.06
C LEU A 121 1.99 -19.21 -2.21
N GLY A 122 2.40 -18.10 -2.82
CA GLY A 122 2.70 -16.84 -2.14
C GLY A 122 1.48 -16.30 -1.39
N PHE A 123 0.32 -16.31 -2.01
CA PHE A 123 -0.94 -15.90 -1.37
C PHE A 123 -1.31 -16.84 -0.20
N ALA A 124 -1.19 -18.16 -0.39
CA ALA A 124 -1.44 -19.13 0.66
C ALA A 124 -0.48 -18.94 1.85
N LEU A 125 0.80 -18.69 1.59
CA LEU A 125 1.79 -18.42 2.61
C LEU A 125 1.48 -17.14 3.39
N ALA A 126 1.12 -16.06 2.68
CA ALA A 126 0.70 -14.80 3.31
C ALA A 126 -0.53 -15.01 4.20
N PHE A 127 -1.53 -15.77 3.71
CA PHE A 127 -2.70 -16.13 4.50
C PHE A 127 -2.31 -16.92 5.78
N LEU A 128 -1.43 -17.91 5.66
CA LEU A 128 -0.95 -18.68 6.81
C LEU A 128 -0.22 -17.79 7.82
N ILE A 129 0.64 -16.89 7.38
CA ILE A 129 1.41 -16.00 8.26
C ILE A 129 0.51 -14.98 8.95
N PHE A 130 -0.39 -14.32 8.21
CA PHE A 130 -1.15 -13.17 8.73
C PHE A 130 -2.52 -13.53 9.32
N PHE A 131 -3.08 -14.68 8.99
CA PHE A 131 -4.38 -15.11 9.51
C PHE A 131 -4.28 -16.33 10.41
N TYR A 132 -3.56 -17.37 10.00
CA TYR A 132 -3.51 -18.63 10.75
C TYR A 132 -2.52 -18.57 11.91
N LEU A 133 -1.31 -18.08 11.70
CA LEU A 133 -0.25 -18.05 12.73
C LEU A 133 -0.66 -17.28 14.00
N PRO A 134 -1.30 -16.08 13.96
CA PRO A 134 -1.78 -15.42 15.17
C PRO A 134 -2.78 -16.26 15.96
N VAL A 135 -3.71 -16.96 15.28
CA VAL A 135 -4.68 -17.85 15.91
C VAL A 135 -3.99 -19.08 16.52
N LEU A 136 -3.03 -19.65 15.81
CA LEU A 136 -2.24 -20.79 16.31
C LEU A 136 -1.46 -20.42 17.58
N LEU A 137 -0.74 -19.30 17.54
CA LEU A 137 0.03 -18.81 18.69
C LEU A 137 -0.87 -18.51 19.89
N PHE A 138 -2.02 -17.86 19.66
CA PHE A 138 -2.99 -17.66 20.73
C PHE A 138 -3.44 -18.99 21.36
N ASN A 139 -3.79 -20.00 20.54
CA ASN A 139 -4.27 -21.27 21.04
C ASN A 139 -3.21 -22.02 21.87
N VAL A 140 -1.94 -21.96 21.43
CA VAL A 140 -0.81 -22.55 22.17
C VAL A 140 -0.64 -21.86 23.53
N LEU A 141 -0.62 -20.51 23.53
CA LEU A 141 -0.52 -19.72 24.76
C LEU A 141 -1.70 -19.98 25.70
N ASN A 142 -2.93 -19.92 25.18
CA ASN A 142 -4.14 -20.10 25.98
C ASN A 142 -4.21 -21.50 26.62
N LYS A 143 -3.77 -22.52 25.88
CA LYS A 143 -3.66 -23.88 26.43
C LYS A 143 -2.61 -23.94 27.54
N HIS A 144 -1.46 -23.31 27.39
CA HIS A 144 -0.40 -23.26 28.40
C HIS A 144 -0.87 -22.57 29.70
N PHE A 145 -1.67 -21.50 29.57
CA PHE A 145 -2.24 -20.76 30.71
C PHE A 145 -3.62 -21.31 31.16
N GLY A 146 -3.95 -22.57 30.85
CA GLY A 146 -5.17 -23.22 31.34
C GLY A 146 -6.48 -22.56 30.91
N GLY A 147 -6.50 -21.83 29.80
CA GLY A 147 -7.69 -21.15 29.29
C GLY A 147 -7.90 -19.72 29.79
N ALA A 148 -7.03 -19.22 30.67
CA ALA A 148 -7.17 -17.88 31.29
C ALA A 148 -7.14 -16.72 30.30
N LEU A 149 -6.58 -16.91 29.08
CA LEU A 149 -6.42 -15.86 28.09
C LEU A 149 -7.62 -15.73 27.14
N THR A 150 -8.65 -16.58 27.26
CA THR A 150 -9.80 -16.62 26.34
C THR A 150 -10.51 -15.28 26.18
N ALA A 151 -10.66 -14.53 27.28
CA ALA A 151 -11.28 -13.20 27.25
C ALA A 151 -10.50 -12.15 26.47
N ALA A 152 -9.18 -12.35 26.28
CA ALA A 152 -8.28 -11.45 25.58
C ALA A 152 -7.91 -11.96 24.16
N GLN A 153 -8.58 -13.00 23.64
CA GLN A 153 -8.25 -13.64 22.38
C GLN A 153 -8.05 -12.65 21.22
N GLY A 154 -9.05 -11.83 20.93
CA GLY A 154 -8.98 -10.87 19.80
C GLY A 154 -7.83 -9.87 19.93
N THR A 155 -7.55 -9.43 21.16
CA THR A 155 -6.45 -8.52 21.44
C THR A 155 -5.09 -9.19 21.21
N ILE A 156 -4.89 -10.39 21.75
CA ILE A 156 -3.62 -11.14 21.63
C ILE A 156 -3.35 -11.49 20.16
N GLU A 157 -4.34 -12.04 19.45
CA GLU A 157 -4.22 -12.32 18.02
C GLU A 157 -3.93 -11.06 17.19
N GLY A 158 -4.59 -9.95 17.52
CA GLY A 158 -4.39 -8.68 16.82
C GLY A 158 -3.01 -8.07 17.07
N VAL A 159 -2.54 -8.04 18.30
CA VAL A 159 -1.19 -7.57 18.65
C VAL A 159 -0.13 -8.46 18.01
N THR A 160 -0.31 -9.78 18.04
CA THR A 160 0.58 -10.73 17.37
C THR A 160 0.67 -10.45 15.87
N LYS A 161 -0.47 -10.17 15.21
CA LYS A 161 -0.50 -9.80 13.79
C LYS A 161 0.28 -8.51 13.52
N ILE A 162 0.15 -7.49 14.37
CA ILE A 162 0.90 -6.24 14.24
C ILE A 162 2.39 -6.51 14.34
N ILE A 163 2.82 -7.30 15.33
CA ILE A 163 4.24 -7.66 15.50
C ILE A 163 4.75 -8.40 14.26
N ILE A 164 4.04 -9.41 13.77
CA ILE A 164 4.40 -10.16 12.55
C ILE A 164 4.53 -9.20 11.37
N PHE A 165 3.58 -8.28 11.20
CA PHE A 165 3.60 -7.32 10.10
C PHE A 165 4.81 -6.38 10.18
N VAL A 166 5.11 -5.82 11.35
CA VAL A 166 6.25 -4.93 11.56
C VAL A 166 7.57 -5.67 11.28
N VAL A 167 7.72 -6.89 11.80
CA VAL A 167 8.91 -7.73 11.56
C VAL A 167 9.04 -8.05 10.07
N TYR A 168 7.95 -8.45 9.41
CA TYR A 168 7.94 -8.72 7.97
C TYR A 168 8.42 -7.50 7.17
N ILE A 169 7.82 -6.32 7.40
CA ILE A 169 8.22 -5.08 6.70
C ILE A 169 9.68 -4.73 7.00
N ALA A 170 10.14 -4.88 8.25
CA ALA A 170 11.52 -4.61 8.62
C ALA A 170 12.51 -5.52 7.89
N LEU A 171 12.16 -6.80 7.69
CA LEU A 171 12.99 -7.77 6.96
C LEU A 171 13.01 -7.46 5.45
N VAL A 172 11.84 -7.32 4.82
CA VAL A 172 11.77 -7.06 3.37
C VAL A 172 12.35 -5.70 2.99
N SER A 173 12.29 -4.70 3.90
CA SER A 173 12.87 -3.37 3.67
C SER A 173 14.41 -3.37 3.53
N GLN A 174 15.05 -4.49 3.85
CA GLN A 174 16.50 -4.68 3.72
C GLN A 174 16.90 -5.26 2.35
N MET A 175 15.95 -5.87 1.62
CA MET A 175 16.16 -6.35 0.26
C MET A 175 16.46 -5.16 -0.66
N LYS A 176 17.43 -5.29 -1.55
CA LYS A 176 17.91 -4.18 -2.42
C LYS A 176 16.79 -3.57 -3.25
N ASP A 177 15.99 -4.40 -3.92
CA ASP A 177 14.93 -3.95 -4.83
C ASP A 177 13.77 -3.29 -4.08
N ILE A 178 13.36 -3.88 -2.94
CA ILE A 178 12.34 -3.30 -2.06
C ILE A 178 12.83 -1.98 -1.46
N ARG A 179 14.09 -1.93 -1.03
CA ARG A 179 14.69 -0.68 -0.52
C ARG A 179 14.68 0.41 -1.59
N ARG A 180 14.98 0.07 -2.84
CA ARG A 180 14.96 1.00 -3.97
C ARG A 180 13.54 1.49 -4.25
N THR A 181 12.56 0.60 -4.28
CA THR A 181 11.13 0.96 -4.38
C THR A 181 10.71 1.89 -3.22
N PHE A 182 11.21 1.66 -2.00
CA PHE A 182 10.94 2.56 -0.86
C PHE A 182 11.63 3.93 -0.97
N MET A 183 12.70 4.06 -1.78
CA MET A 183 13.26 5.36 -2.13
C MET A 183 12.35 6.11 -3.12
N TYR A 184 11.80 5.43 -4.13
CA TYR A 184 10.76 6.00 -5.00
C TYR A 184 9.51 6.43 -4.23
N HIS A 185 9.11 5.67 -3.20
CA HIS A 185 8.02 6.05 -2.31
C HIS A 185 8.36 7.33 -1.50
N GLY A 186 9.62 7.48 -1.10
CA GLY A 186 10.11 8.74 -0.52
C GLY A 186 10.04 9.91 -1.50
N ALA A 187 10.40 9.68 -2.77
CA ALA A 187 10.32 10.70 -3.82
C ALA A 187 8.89 11.12 -4.13
N GLU A 188 7.95 10.17 -4.17
CA GLU A 188 6.51 10.43 -4.28
C GLU A 188 6.05 11.41 -3.20
N HIS A 189 6.27 11.06 -1.93
CA HIS A 189 5.85 11.88 -0.78
C HIS A 189 6.47 13.27 -0.79
N LYS A 190 7.78 13.38 -1.08
CA LYS A 190 8.47 14.67 -1.15
C LYS A 190 7.94 15.55 -2.28
N SER A 191 7.63 14.95 -3.44
CA SER A 191 7.06 15.68 -4.58
C SER A 191 5.67 16.24 -4.26
N ILE A 192 4.80 15.43 -3.64
CA ILE A 192 3.48 15.87 -3.18
C ILE A 192 3.61 16.96 -2.12
N ALA A 193 4.50 16.79 -1.13
CA ALA A 193 4.72 17.79 -0.08
C ALA A 193 5.24 19.13 -0.64
N CYS A 194 6.10 19.09 -1.66
CA CYS A 194 6.57 20.28 -2.37
C CYS A 194 5.41 21.03 -3.05
N TYR A 195 4.57 20.31 -3.75
CA TYR A 195 3.38 20.85 -4.40
C TYR A 195 2.40 21.47 -3.40
N GLU A 196 2.08 20.76 -2.32
CA GLU A 196 1.20 21.26 -1.24
C GLU A 196 1.76 22.51 -0.53
N SER A 197 3.08 22.65 -0.49
CA SER A 197 3.74 23.85 0.05
C SER A 197 3.73 25.05 -0.92
N GLY A 198 3.14 24.89 -2.11
CA GLY A 198 3.10 25.91 -3.15
C GLY A 198 4.47 26.29 -3.71
N LEU A 199 5.49 25.45 -3.56
CA LEU A 199 6.82 25.66 -4.12
C LEU A 199 6.90 25.14 -5.55
N ASP A 200 7.80 25.71 -6.35
CA ASP A 200 8.06 25.22 -7.70
C ASP A 200 8.60 23.78 -7.64
N LEU A 201 8.09 22.89 -8.49
CA LEU A 201 8.50 21.51 -8.57
C LEU A 201 9.87 21.40 -9.24
N THR A 202 10.91 21.63 -8.44
CA THR A 202 12.32 21.45 -8.76
C THR A 202 12.95 20.45 -7.79
N VAL A 203 14.02 19.77 -8.20
CA VAL A 203 14.72 18.81 -7.35
C VAL A 203 15.19 19.46 -6.04
N GLU A 204 15.69 20.70 -6.11
CA GLU A 204 16.18 21.44 -4.94
C GLU A 204 15.06 21.70 -3.91
N ASN A 205 13.85 22.00 -4.36
CA ASN A 205 12.71 22.23 -3.47
C ASN A 205 12.17 20.93 -2.92
N VAL A 206 12.01 19.90 -3.77
CA VAL A 206 11.57 18.56 -3.38
C VAL A 206 12.52 17.96 -2.35
N LYS A 207 13.83 18.14 -2.50
CA LYS A 207 14.87 17.64 -1.57
C LYS A 207 14.68 18.15 -0.15
N LYS A 208 14.16 19.38 0.04
CA LYS A 208 13.91 20.00 1.35
C LYS A 208 12.67 19.43 2.05
N MET A 209 11.79 18.73 1.33
CA MET A 209 10.52 18.24 1.87
C MET A 209 10.70 16.98 2.70
N THR A 210 9.71 16.73 3.58
CA THR A 210 9.64 15.49 4.33
C THR A 210 9.12 14.34 3.48
N ARG A 211 9.66 13.13 3.70
CA ARG A 211 9.15 11.88 3.11
C ARG A 211 7.98 11.27 3.89
N PHE A 212 7.54 11.90 4.98
CA PHE A 212 6.42 11.43 5.77
C PHE A 212 5.14 12.13 5.35
N HIS A 213 4.13 11.35 4.95
CA HIS A 213 2.86 11.87 4.44
C HIS A 213 1.66 11.25 5.15
N PRO A 214 0.74 12.04 5.74
CA PRO A 214 -0.33 11.51 6.58
C PRO A 214 -1.40 10.71 5.81
N ARG A 215 -1.52 10.90 4.51
CA ARG A 215 -2.53 10.25 3.65
C ARG A 215 -1.99 9.08 2.84
N CYS A 216 -0.85 8.53 3.24
CA CYS A 216 -0.22 7.41 2.54
C CYS A 216 -0.99 6.09 2.73
N GLY A 217 -1.04 5.28 1.68
CA GLY A 217 -1.67 3.95 1.71
C GLY A 217 -1.06 2.98 2.73
N THR A 218 0.25 3.10 3.03
CA THR A 218 0.89 2.27 4.06
C THR A 218 0.41 2.65 5.47
N SER A 219 0.17 3.93 5.73
CA SER A 219 -0.47 4.39 6.97
C SER A 219 -1.89 3.83 7.11
N PHE A 220 -2.65 3.74 6.00
CA PHE A 220 -3.96 3.11 5.98
C PHE A 220 -3.91 1.65 6.43
N ILE A 221 -2.98 0.85 5.91
CA ILE A 221 -2.83 -0.57 6.32
C ILE A 221 -2.59 -0.67 7.83
N PHE A 222 -1.76 0.21 8.38
CA PHE A 222 -1.44 0.19 9.81
C PHE A 222 -2.62 0.59 10.69
N VAL A 223 -3.36 1.63 10.30
CA VAL A 223 -4.62 2.02 10.95
C VAL A 223 -5.64 0.88 10.91
N MET A 224 -5.74 0.19 9.77
CA MET A 224 -6.57 -1.00 9.60
C MET A 224 -6.18 -2.13 10.56
N LEU A 225 -4.88 -2.35 10.76
CA LEU A 225 -4.40 -3.36 11.73
C LEU A 225 -4.84 -2.99 13.15
N ILE A 226 -4.72 -1.73 13.56
CA ILE A 226 -5.17 -1.25 14.89
C ILE A 226 -6.69 -1.43 15.02
N PHE A 227 -7.47 -1.00 14.04
CA PHE A 227 -8.92 -1.18 14.05
C PHE A 227 -9.31 -2.65 14.10
N SER A 228 -8.54 -3.54 13.45
CA SER A 228 -8.78 -4.98 13.51
C SER A 228 -8.64 -5.54 14.92
N VAL A 229 -7.70 -5.04 15.73
CA VAL A 229 -7.54 -5.46 17.12
C VAL A 229 -8.81 -5.17 17.92
N ILE A 230 -9.31 -3.95 17.84
CA ILE A 230 -10.52 -3.52 18.56
C ILE A 230 -11.73 -4.32 18.04
N PHE A 231 -11.91 -4.34 16.73
CA PHE A 231 -13.05 -4.97 16.07
C PHE A 231 -13.16 -6.45 16.40
N TYR A 232 -12.06 -7.22 16.20
CA TYR A 232 -12.07 -8.65 16.47
C TYR A 232 -12.09 -8.98 17.97
N SER A 233 -11.61 -8.08 18.84
CA SER A 233 -11.78 -8.23 20.28
C SER A 233 -13.25 -8.11 20.71
N VAL A 234 -13.99 -7.19 20.11
CA VAL A 234 -15.44 -7.07 20.32
C VAL A 234 -16.15 -8.27 19.74
N LEU A 235 -15.79 -8.65 18.49
CA LEU A 235 -16.44 -9.78 17.80
C LEU A 235 -16.25 -11.11 18.56
N ALA A 236 -15.07 -11.35 19.15
CA ALA A 236 -14.81 -12.53 19.98
C ALA A 236 -15.73 -12.60 21.21
N LYS A 237 -16.06 -11.44 21.81
CA LYS A 237 -17.00 -11.37 22.93
C LYS A 237 -18.45 -11.60 22.49
N CYS A 238 -18.80 -11.12 21.30
CA CYS A 238 -20.17 -11.32 20.75
C CYS A 238 -20.41 -12.77 20.30
N PHE A 239 -19.36 -13.47 19.83
CA PHE A 239 -19.45 -14.83 19.28
C PHE A 239 -18.44 -15.80 19.98
N PRO A 240 -18.53 -16.02 21.30
CA PRO A 240 -17.54 -16.75 22.07
C PRO A 240 -17.41 -18.21 21.61
N VAL A 241 -18.52 -18.86 21.24
CA VAL A 241 -18.50 -20.25 20.74
C VAL A 241 -17.78 -20.36 19.41
N ILE A 242 -17.98 -19.41 18.49
CA ILE A 242 -17.30 -19.40 17.20
C ILE A 242 -15.82 -19.06 17.38
N ALA A 243 -15.49 -18.15 18.30
CA ALA A 243 -14.13 -17.73 18.58
C ALA A 243 -13.23 -18.90 19.05
N THR A 244 -13.79 -19.92 19.71
CA THR A 244 -13.06 -21.14 20.13
C THR A 244 -12.81 -22.12 18.98
N GLN A 245 -13.53 -22.01 17.86
CA GLN A 245 -13.43 -22.89 16.70
C GLN A 245 -12.55 -22.25 15.61
N ARG A 246 -11.29 -22.70 15.48
CA ARG A 246 -10.26 -22.08 14.62
C ARG A 246 -10.74 -21.75 13.21
N VAL A 247 -11.33 -22.73 12.52
CA VAL A 247 -11.74 -22.54 11.11
C VAL A 247 -12.90 -21.56 11.01
N LEU A 248 -13.94 -21.72 11.85
CA LEU A 248 -15.10 -20.82 11.85
C LEU A 248 -14.67 -19.39 12.24
N TRP A 249 -13.76 -19.25 13.21
CA TRP A 249 -13.22 -17.93 13.59
C TRP A 249 -12.48 -17.25 12.45
N MET A 250 -11.65 -18.00 11.69
CA MET A 250 -10.97 -17.47 10.51
C MET A 250 -11.95 -17.05 9.41
N LEU A 251 -12.97 -17.89 9.13
CA LEU A 251 -14.01 -17.57 8.15
C LEU A 251 -14.81 -16.32 8.57
N LEU A 252 -15.15 -16.20 9.84
CA LEU A 252 -15.84 -15.03 10.37
C LEU A 252 -15.01 -13.74 10.16
N LYS A 253 -13.69 -13.81 10.42
CA LYS A 253 -12.77 -12.68 10.15
C LYS A 253 -12.74 -12.27 8.68
N LEU A 254 -12.76 -13.23 7.76
CA LEU A 254 -12.80 -12.97 6.32
C LEU A 254 -14.12 -12.31 5.90
N VAL A 255 -15.26 -12.77 6.44
CA VAL A 255 -16.58 -12.18 6.15
C VAL A 255 -16.64 -10.71 6.60
N PHE A 256 -16.03 -10.38 7.73
CA PHE A 256 -16.02 -9.00 8.25
C PHE A 256 -14.89 -8.12 7.70
N LEU A 257 -13.94 -8.69 6.93
CA LEU A 257 -12.82 -7.93 6.36
C LEU A 257 -13.27 -6.74 5.47
N PRO A 258 -14.27 -6.87 4.58
CA PRO A 258 -14.75 -5.72 3.79
C PRO A 258 -15.30 -4.57 4.64
N ILE A 259 -15.98 -4.88 5.75
CA ILE A 259 -16.49 -3.87 6.69
C ILE A 259 -15.31 -3.14 7.36
N LEU A 260 -14.30 -3.88 7.76
CA LEU A 260 -13.10 -3.31 8.35
C LEU A 260 -12.36 -2.40 7.35
N MET A 261 -12.24 -2.82 6.08
CA MET A 261 -11.69 -1.99 5.00
C MET A 261 -12.50 -0.69 4.83
N GLY A 262 -13.82 -0.79 4.88
CA GLY A 262 -14.71 0.36 4.83
C GLY A 262 -14.47 1.34 5.97
N LEU A 263 -14.38 0.85 7.21
CA LEU A 263 -14.10 1.68 8.39
C LEU A 263 -12.75 2.40 8.29
N GLY A 264 -11.71 1.69 7.88
CA GLY A 264 -10.39 2.28 7.69
C GLY A 264 -10.37 3.36 6.61
N TYR A 265 -11.07 3.11 5.50
CA TYR A 265 -11.19 4.10 4.42
C TYR A 265 -11.92 5.38 4.88
N GLU A 266 -13.03 5.23 5.62
CA GLU A 266 -13.75 6.39 6.17
C GLU A 266 -12.88 7.19 7.15
N PHE A 267 -12.07 6.50 7.95
CA PHE A 267 -11.10 7.16 8.82
C PHE A 267 -10.06 7.96 8.04
N ILE A 268 -9.44 7.38 7.00
CA ILE A 268 -8.44 8.09 6.18
C ILE A 268 -9.06 9.31 5.49
N ARG A 269 -10.28 9.18 4.99
CA ARG A 269 -11.02 10.30 4.40
C ARG A 269 -11.31 11.39 5.42
N TYR A 270 -11.69 11.01 6.63
CA TYR A 270 -11.86 11.96 7.74
C TYR A 270 -10.54 12.65 8.10
N ALA A 271 -9.46 11.88 8.21
CA ALA A 271 -8.12 12.38 8.51
C ALA A 271 -7.56 13.32 7.42
N GLY A 272 -7.93 13.09 6.15
CA GLY A 272 -7.58 13.99 5.06
C GLY A 272 -8.17 15.41 5.22
N LYS A 273 -9.37 15.51 5.81
CA LYS A 273 -10.09 16.78 5.98
C LYS A 273 -9.78 17.49 7.31
N HIS A 274 -9.44 16.73 8.36
CA HIS A 274 -9.33 17.25 9.73
C HIS A 274 -7.90 17.11 10.26
N ASP A 275 -7.46 18.11 11.00
CA ASP A 275 -6.16 18.11 11.70
C ASP A 275 -6.39 18.30 13.21
N ASN A 276 -7.08 17.32 13.81
CA ASN A 276 -7.38 17.31 15.26
C ASN A 276 -6.52 16.27 15.99
N LEU A 277 -6.54 16.35 17.33
CA LEU A 277 -5.78 15.46 18.20
C LEU A 277 -6.10 13.98 17.98
N PHE A 278 -7.37 13.64 17.71
CA PHE A 278 -7.79 12.27 17.41
C PHE A 278 -7.10 11.72 16.14
N VAL A 279 -7.09 12.50 15.06
CA VAL A 279 -6.41 12.14 13.80
C VAL A 279 -4.89 11.98 14.03
N LYS A 280 -4.29 12.88 14.80
CA LYS A 280 -2.86 12.81 15.14
C LYS A 280 -2.51 11.54 15.92
N ILE A 281 -3.30 11.20 16.94
CA ILE A 281 -3.05 10.01 17.78
C ILE A 281 -3.26 8.72 16.96
N VAL A 282 -4.37 8.60 16.25
CA VAL A 282 -4.69 7.37 15.50
C VAL A 282 -3.79 7.22 14.27
N GLY A 283 -3.39 8.33 13.64
CA GLY A 283 -2.49 8.33 12.47
C GLY A 283 -1.01 8.17 12.81
N ALA A 284 -0.58 8.51 14.05
CA ALA A 284 0.83 8.50 14.45
C ALA A 284 1.53 7.14 14.22
N PRO A 285 0.94 5.98 14.56
CA PRO A 285 1.55 4.69 14.27
C PRO A 285 1.78 4.45 12.78
N GLY A 286 0.85 4.91 11.91
CA GLY A 286 1.01 4.84 10.46
C GLY A 286 2.18 5.70 9.95
N LEU A 287 2.31 6.92 10.46
CA LEU A 287 3.46 7.79 10.15
C LEU A 287 4.79 7.18 10.66
N TRP A 288 4.76 6.52 11.82
CA TRP A 288 5.94 5.83 12.32
C TRP A 288 6.37 4.68 11.41
N MET A 289 5.41 3.91 10.87
CA MET A 289 5.68 2.83 9.91
C MET A 289 6.35 3.32 8.62
N GLN A 290 6.10 4.55 8.20
CA GLN A 290 6.77 5.13 7.03
C GLN A 290 8.29 5.24 7.19
N ARG A 291 8.83 5.19 8.42
CA ARG A 291 10.28 5.07 8.64
C ARG A 291 10.85 3.78 8.06
N LEU A 292 10.06 2.73 7.97
CA LEU A 292 10.42 1.44 7.38
C LEU A 292 10.07 1.38 5.89
N THR A 293 8.91 1.94 5.50
CA THR A 293 8.33 1.82 4.15
C THR A 293 8.68 2.98 3.22
N THR A 294 9.42 3.99 3.67
CA THR A 294 10.00 5.04 2.84
C THR A 294 11.49 5.19 3.14
N ARG A 295 12.27 5.52 2.12
CA ARG A 295 13.69 5.82 2.24
C ARG A 295 13.98 7.18 1.60
N GLU A 296 15.16 7.76 1.93
CA GLU A 296 15.59 9.00 1.31
C GLU A 296 15.92 8.74 -0.16
N PRO A 297 15.24 9.42 -1.11
CA PRO A 297 15.47 9.26 -2.54
C PRO A 297 16.73 10.02 -2.98
N ASP A 298 17.33 9.59 -4.07
CA ASP A 298 18.30 10.38 -4.80
C ASP A 298 17.65 11.41 -5.74
N ASP A 299 18.47 12.28 -6.32
CA ASP A 299 17.98 13.38 -7.17
C ASP A 299 17.26 12.83 -8.42
N SER A 300 17.74 11.73 -8.98
CA SER A 300 17.16 11.10 -10.18
C SER A 300 15.76 10.54 -9.92
N MET A 301 15.51 10.00 -8.73
CA MET A 301 14.18 9.51 -8.33
C MET A 301 13.19 10.67 -8.09
N MET A 302 13.68 11.80 -7.58
CA MET A 302 12.86 13.01 -7.42
C MET A 302 12.43 13.58 -8.78
N GLU A 303 13.27 13.51 -9.81
CA GLU A 303 12.88 13.88 -11.19
C GLU A 303 11.70 13.05 -11.69
N VAL A 304 11.70 11.74 -11.44
CA VAL A 304 10.58 10.84 -11.80
C VAL A 304 9.31 11.23 -11.04
N GLY A 305 9.42 11.53 -9.74
CA GLY A 305 8.28 11.99 -8.93
C GLY A 305 7.69 13.30 -9.42
N ILE A 306 8.54 14.25 -9.80
CA ILE A 306 8.14 15.53 -10.40
C ILE A 306 7.46 15.31 -11.75
N ALA A 307 8.00 14.44 -12.61
CA ALA A 307 7.42 14.14 -13.91
C ALA A 307 6.02 13.52 -13.78
N ALA A 308 5.86 12.50 -12.93
CA ALA A 308 4.57 11.87 -12.67
C ALA A 308 3.54 12.86 -12.11
N LEU A 309 3.95 13.71 -11.17
CA LEU A 309 3.06 14.68 -10.53
C LEU A 309 2.60 15.75 -11.52
N LYS A 310 3.51 16.32 -12.32
CA LYS A 310 3.17 17.33 -13.34
C LYS A 310 2.18 16.81 -14.39
N ALA A 311 2.20 15.52 -14.69
CA ALA A 311 1.28 14.92 -15.64
C ALA A 311 -0.17 14.88 -15.17
N VAL A 312 -0.44 14.88 -13.86
CA VAL A 312 -1.78 14.68 -13.29
C VAL A 312 -2.39 15.92 -12.64
N ILE A 313 -1.60 16.95 -12.33
CA ILE A 313 -2.09 18.22 -11.78
C ILE A 313 -2.62 19.14 -12.88
N THR A 314 -3.53 20.05 -12.50
CA THR A 314 -4.02 21.13 -13.35
C THR A 314 -3.31 22.43 -13.02
N ASP A 315 -3.52 23.46 -13.85
CA ASP A 315 -3.00 24.80 -13.59
C ASP A 315 -3.76 25.50 -12.43
N ASN A 316 -4.94 24.99 -12.07
CA ASN A 316 -5.74 25.50 -10.97
C ASN A 316 -5.68 24.53 -9.76
N PRO A 317 -4.99 24.89 -8.66
CA PRO A 317 -4.91 24.03 -7.46
C PRO A 317 -6.26 23.70 -6.79
N GLU A 318 -7.33 24.48 -7.08
CA GLU A 318 -8.66 24.20 -6.53
C GLU A 318 -9.30 22.93 -7.11
N ASP A 319 -8.83 22.47 -8.28
CA ASP A 319 -9.36 21.28 -8.94
C ASP A 319 -9.02 19.99 -8.18
N ASP A 320 -7.92 20.00 -7.44
CA ASP A 320 -7.44 18.84 -6.68
C ASP A 320 -7.55 19.03 -5.16
N GLU A 321 -8.16 20.10 -4.68
CA GLU A 321 -8.37 20.31 -3.25
C GLU A 321 -9.28 19.22 -2.64
N ILE A 322 -8.93 18.73 -1.46
CA ILE A 322 -9.72 17.72 -0.74
C ILE A 322 -11.04 18.34 -0.26
N LYS A 323 -12.14 17.96 -0.88
CA LYS A 323 -13.53 18.39 -0.56
C LYS A 323 -14.19 17.54 0.50
#